data_545907baf789519e04d0e76c72fdaedb
#
_entry.id   545907baf789519e04d0e76c72fdaedb
#
_cell.length_a   1.000
_cell.length_b   1.000
_cell.length_c   1.000
_cell.angle_alpha   90.00
_cell.angle_beta   90.00
_cell.angle_gamma   90.00
#
_symmetry.space_group_name_H-M   'P 1'
#
loop_
_entity.id
_entity.type
_entity.pdbx_description
1 polymer ?
#
loop_
_entity_poly.entity_id
_entity_poly.type
_entity_poly.pdbx_seq_one_letter_code
_entity_poly.pdbx_strand_id
1 'polypeptide(L)'
;MISTGLEKLDELLGDGIKNGIITDIFGASSTGKTQLVLQIAVNSLSLGGTILYQDTTGNFRPERLLDMLKPKELDAALLDKITVGRITNMQEQFSAISKIEQSNYSLVIIDNITDLFSFEYSKEEQILEKNKQFTKYMKQLASVVFEKKIPVVAVNMIRKINDIEQENLDSVMSLFTHIKIKLSKKSTNYMGEVFPHSGENRFYYKIEKNGLTSST
;
A
#
# COMPACT_ATOMS: atom_id res chain seq x y z
N MET A 1 -13.30 8.84 -3.98
CA MET A 1 -12.21 8.66 -3.00
C MET A 1 -12.59 7.52 -2.06
N ILE A 2 -11.62 6.80 -1.52
CA ILE A 2 -11.83 5.64 -0.64
C ILE A 2 -11.31 6.02 0.75
N SER A 3 -12.19 5.99 1.76
CA SER A 3 -11.80 6.26 3.15
C SER A 3 -10.77 5.22 3.65
N THR A 4 -9.80 5.67 4.41
CA THR A 4 -8.86 4.78 5.13
C THR A 4 -9.51 4.13 6.35
N GLY A 5 -10.61 4.72 6.84
CA GLY A 5 -11.28 4.33 8.08
C GLY A 5 -10.64 4.94 9.34
N LEU A 6 -9.69 5.85 9.17
CA LEU A 6 -9.10 6.67 10.23
C LEU A 6 -9.41 8.13 9.90
N GLU A 7 -10.30 8.75 10.65
CA GLU A 7 -10.81 10.11 10.39
C GLU A 7 -9.67 11.12 10.22
N LYS A 8 -8.71 11.14 11.15
CA LYS A 8 -7.56 12.04 11.06
C LYS A 8 -6.68 11.81 9.86
N LEU A 9 -6.50 10.55 9.43
CA LEU A 9 -5.76 10.24 8.21
C LEU A 9 -6.53 10.68 6.97
N ASP A 10 -7.84 10.47 6.93
CA ASP A 10 -8.68 10.91 5.81
C ASP A 10 -8.66 12.45 5.67
N GLU A 11 -8.71 13.21 6.78
CA GLU A 11 -8.51 14.67 6.78
C GLU A 11 -7.16 15.06 6.17
N LEU A 12 -6.07 14.43 6.61
CA LEU A 12 -4.71 14.69 6.11
C LEU A 12 -4.54 14.36 4.62
N LEU A 13 -5.29 13.38 4.11
CA LEU A 13 -5.30 12.99 2.71
C LEU A 13 -6.26 13.84 1.84
N GLY A 14 -7.12 14.66 2.45
CA GLY A 14 -8.20 15.37 1.79
C GLY A 14 -9.29 14.40 1.30
N ASP A 15 -9.96 13.76 2.26
CA ASP A 15 -11.06 12.79 2.14
C ASP A 15 -10.68 11.37 1.66
N GLY A 16 -9.43 10.94 1.92
CA GLY A 16 -9.01 9.56 1.71
C GLY A 16 -8.14 9.30 0.47
N ILE A 17 -8.10 8.05 0.02
CA ILE A 17 -7.25 7.60 -1.08
C ILE A 17 -7.76 8.16 -2.41
N LYS A 18 -6.86 8.83 -3.15
CA LYS A 18 -7.19 9.56 -4.38
C LYS A 18 -7.01 8.70 -5.63
N ASN A 19 -7.86 8.93 -6.62
CA ASN A 19 -7.78 8.28 -7.92
C ASN A 19 -6.62 8.85 -8.77
N GLY A 20 -6.04 8.00 -9.61
CA GLY A 20 -5.04 8.41 -10.60
C GLY A 20 -3.65 8.67 -10.03
N ILE A 21 -3.40 8.31 -8.77
CA ILE A 21 -2.09 8.42 -8.12
C ILE A 21 -1.71 7.15 -7.39
N ILE A 22 -0.41 7.03 -7.10
CA ILE A 22 0.14 5.99 -6.25
C ILE A 22 0.34 6.57 -4.85
N THR A 23 -0.33 5.99 -3.85
CA THR A 23 -0.12 6.27 -2.43
C THR A 23 0.81 5.20 -1.85
N ASP A 24 1.90 5.61 -1.24
CA ASP A 24 2.88 4.73 -0.62
C ASP A 24 2.67 4.66 0.90
N ILE A 25 2.54 3.46 1.44
CA ILE A 25 2.45 3.19 2.89
C ILE A 25 3.69 2.43 3.31
N PHE A 26 4.59 3.08 4.04
CA PHE A 26 5.86 2.49 4.42
C PHE A 26 6.11 2.54 5.93
N GLY A 27 7.03 1.71 6.41
CA GLY A 27 7.39 1.64 7.82
C GLY A 27 8.00 0.29 8.19
N ALA A 28 8.42 0.17 9.44
CA ALA A 28 8.99 -1.06 9.99
C ALA A 28 7.98 -2.23 9.97
N SER A 29 8.48 -3.45 10.18
CA SER A 29 7.60 -4.60 10.38
C SER A 29 6.68 -4.37 11.58
N SER A 30 5.48 -4.95 11.53
CA SER A 30 4.49 -4.89 12.62
C SER A 30 3.98 -3.48 12.97
N THR A 31 4.08 -2.50 12.05
CA THR A 31 3.47 -1.18 12.22
C THR A 31 2.04 -1.06 11.70
N GLY A 32 1.46 -2.15 11.17
CA GLY A 32 0.07 -2.17 10.71
C GLY A 32 -0.15 -1.85 9.23
N LYS A 33 0.90 -1.79 8.40
CA LYS A 33 0.79 -1.48 6.95
C LYS A 33 -0.24 -2.37 6.24
N THR A 34 -0.06 -3.69 6.29
CA THR A 34 -1.00 -4.66 5.70
C THR A 34 -2.40 -4.52 6.31
N GLN A 35 -2.51 -4.25 7.61
CA GLN A 35 -3.80 -4.04 8.26
C GLN A 35 -4.51 -2.81 7.70
N LEU A 36 -3.79 -1.70 7.49
CA LEU A 36 -4.35 -0.49 6.90
C LEU A 36 -4.82 -0.71 5.47
N VAL A 37 -4.04 -1.39 4.62
CA VAL A 37 -4.46 -1.63 3.23
C VAL A 37 -5.65 -2.58 3.15
N LEU A 38 -5.77 -3.57 4.04
CA LEU A 38 -6.96 -4.41 4.13
C LEU A 38 -8.20 -3.61 4.57
N GLN A 39 -8.04 -2.65 5.50
CA GLN A 39 -9.11 -1.75 5.90
C GLN A 39 -9.58 -0.84 4.76
N ILE A 40 -8.65 -0.28 3.98
CA ILE A 40 -8.95 0.47 2.76
C ILE A 40 -9.69 -0.42 1.74
N ALA A 41 -9.26 -1.68 1.60
CA ALA A 41 -9.94 -2.65 0.75
C ALA A 41 -11.40 -2.87 1.17
N VAL A 42 -11.65 -3.10 2.45
CA VAL A 42 -13.02 -3.26 2.99
C VAL A 42 -13.86 -2.02 2.74
N ASN A 43 -13.30 -0.81 2.91
CA ASN A 43 -14.01 0.43 2.62
C ASN A 43 -14.33 0.57 1.10
N SER A 44 -13.41 0.14 0.22
CA SER A 44 -13.69 0.09 -1.22
C SER A 44 -14.80 -0.90 -1.57
N LEU A 45 -14.80 -2.08 -0.95
CA LEU A 45 -15.84 -3.10 -1.14
C LEU A 45 -17.22 -2.61 -0.70
N SER A 46 -17.31 -1.88 0.42
CA SER A 46 -18.57 -1.32 0.91
C SER A 46 -19.20 -0.32 -0.05
N LEU A 47 -18.37 0.31 -0.89
CA LEU A 47 -18.81 1.20 -1.97
C LEU A 47 -19.13 0.45 -3.28
N GLY A 48 -19.09 -0.88 -3.27
CA GLY A 48 -19.35 -1.71 -4.44
C GLY A 48 -18.12 -1.94 -5.33
N GLY A 49 -16.94 -1.50 -4.92
CA GLY A 49 -15.70 -1.59 -5.70
C GLY A 49 -15.20 -3.01 -5.93
N THR A 50 -14.37 -3.16 -6.96
CA THR A 50 -13.61 -4.38 -7.27
C THR A 50 -12.13 -4.12 -7.04
N ILE A 51 -11.39 -5.11 -6.52
CA ILE A 51 -10.04 -4.93 -6.03
C ILE A 51 -9.09 -5.91 -6.70
N LEU A 52 -7.92 -5.43 -7.11
CA LEU A 52 -6.76 -6.26 -7.39
C LEU A 52 -5.78 -6.16 -6.22
N TYR A 53 -5.52 -7.27 -5.56
CA TYR A 53 -4.51 -7.38 -4.51
C TYR A 53 -3.32 -8.19 -5.04
N GLN A 54 -2.18 -7.55 -5.23
CA GLN A 54 -0.92 -8.19 -5.61
C GLN A 54 -0.12 -8.51 -4.35
N ASP A 55 -0.02 -9.80 -4.02
CA ASP A 55 0.71 -10.29 -2.86
C ASP A 55 2.09 -10.80 -3.28
N THR A 56 3.14 -10.04 -3.01
CA THR A 56 4.52 -10.44 -3.27
C THR A 56 5.15 -11.18 -2.10
N THR A 57 4.57 -11.06 -0.91
CA THR A 57 5.10 -11.61 0.34
C THR A 57 4.54 -12.98 0.72
N GLY A 58 3.37 -13.36 0.19
CA GLY A 58 2.64 -14.57 0.58
C GLY A 58 1.88 -14.44 1.91
N ASN A 59 1.63 -13.20 2.33
CA ASN A 59 1.03 -12.90 3.63
C ASN A 59 -0.44 -12.50 3.55
N PHE A 60 -1.05 -12.54 2.37
CA PHE A 60 -2.49 -12.31 2.24
C PHE A 60 -3.27 -13.38 3.01
N ARG A 61 -4.21 -12.95 3.83
CA ARG A 61 -5.07 -13.80 4.64
C ARG A 61 -6.52 -13.31 4.53
N PRO A 62 -7.38 -14.03 3.79
CA PRO A 62 -8.78 -13.64 3.62
C PRO A 62 -9.56 -13.62 4.94
N GLU A 63 -9.15 -14.40 5.93
CA GLU A 63 -9.77 -14.42 7.26
C GLU A 63 -9.70 -13.06 7.96
N ARG A 64 -8.63 -12.28 7.71
CA ARG A 64 -8.51 -10.93 8.24
C ARG A 64 -9.54 -9.98 7.65
N LEU A 65 -9.84 -10.13 6.36
CA LEU A 65 -10.90 -9.34 5.72
C LEU A 65 -12.27 -9.72 6.29
N LEU A 66 -12.55 -11.01 6.50
CA LEU A 66 -13.78 -11.46 7.15
C LEU A 66 -13.95 -10.84 8.55
N ASP A 67 -12.87 -10.80 9.34
CA ASP A 67 -12.91 -10.17 10.67
C ASP A 67 -13.16 -8.65 10.60
N MET A 68 -12.82 -7.99 9.50
CA MET A 68 -13.09 -6.57 9.28
C MET A 68 -14.50 -6.30 8.70
N LEU A 69 -15.06 -7.25 7.93
CA LEU A 69 -16.42 -7.13 7.38
C LEU A 69 -17.48 -7.27 8.47
N LYS A 70 -17.29 -8.20 9.43
CA LYS A 70 -18.26 -8.52 10.49
C LYS A 70 -18.74 -7.29 11.30
N PRO A 71 -17.86 -6.43 11.83
CA PRO A 71 -18.31 -5.27 12.61
C PRO A 71 -19.08 -4.23 11.80
N LYS A 72 -18.94 -4.28 10.48
CA LYS A 72 -19.63 -3.39 9.52
C LYS A 72 -20.94 -4.00 8.98
N GLU A 73 -21.30 -5.20 9.45
CA GLU A 73 -22.46 -5.95 8.97
C GLU A 73 -22.46 -6.17 7.45
N LEU A 74 -21.26 -6.31 6.86
CA LEU A 74 -21.08 -6.50 5.43
C LEU A 74 -21.04 -7.99 5.08
N ASP A 75 -21.64 -8.33 3.94
CA ASP A 75 -21.72 -9.71 3.46
C ASP A 75 -20.32 -10.25 3.09
N ALA A 76 -20.02 -11.47 3.52
CA ALA A 76 -18.80 -12.19 3.17
C ALA A 76 -18.64 -12.41 1.65
N ALA A 77 -19.74 -12.47 0.89
CA ALA A 77 -19.75 -12.55 -0.57
C ALA A 77 -19.02 -11.35 -1.25
N LEU A 78 -18.80 -10.25 -0.53
CA LEU A 78 -17.98 -9.14 -1.04
C LEU A 78 -16.53 -9.55 -1.32
N LEU A 79 -16.03 -10.62 -0.67
CA LEU A 79 -14.69 -11.15 -0.95
C LEU A 79 -14.53 -11.65 -2.38
N ASP A 80 -15.59 -12.06 -3.04
CA ASP A 80 -15.58 -12.49 -4.46
C ASP A 80 -15.21 -11.34 -5.40
N LYS A 81 -15.29 -10.08 -4.93
CA LYS A 81 -14.84 -8.89 -5.67
C LYS A 81 -13.36 -8.59 -5.54
N ILE A 82 -12.61 -9.42 -4.81
CA ILE A 82 -11.16 -9.29 -4.67
C ILE A 82 -10.47 -10.33 -5.54
N THR A 83 -9.72 -9.86 -6.54
CA THR A 83 -8.78 -10.71 -7.27
C THR A 83 -7.42 -10.68 -6.58
N VAL A 84 -6.97 -11.81 -6.07
CA VAL A 84 -5.64 -11.93 -5.46
C VAL A 84 -4.66 -12.52 -6.47
N GLY A 85 -3.59 -11.78 -6.77
CA GLY A 85 -2.47 -12.23 -7.58
C GLY A 85 -1.27 -12.53 -6.70
N ARG A 86 -0.88 -13.79 -6.58
CA ARG A 86 0.40 -14.15 -5.97
C ARG A 86 1.51 -13.86 -6.97
N ILE A 87 2.44 -12.99 -6.61
CA ILE A 87 3.56 -12.55 -7.44
C ILE A 87 4.86 -13.03 -6.79
N THR A 88 5.67 -13.78 -7.49
CA THR A 88 6.83 -14.48 -6.92
C THR A 88 8.18 -14.01 -7.44
N ASN A 89 8.19 -13.25 -8.52
CA ASN A 89 9.40 -12.70 -9.14
C ASN A 89 9.11 -11.36 -9.82
N MET A 90 10.17 -10.63 -10.14
CA MET A 90 10.09 -9.31 -10.75
C MET A 90 9.38 -9.33 -12.11
N GLN A 91 9.60 -10.36 -12.92
CA GLN A 91 8.98 -10.45 -14.25
C GLN A 91 7.46 -10.63 -14.17
N GLU A 92 6.98 -11.41 -13.21
CA GLU A 92 5.55 -11.50 -12.91
C GLU A 92 4.99 -10.16 -12.42
N GLN A 93 5.77 -9.41 -11.62
CA GLN A 93 5.35 -8.09 -11.14
C GLN A 93 5.22 -7.10 -12.31
N PHE A 94 6.12 -7.12 -13.29
CA PHE A 94 5.97 -6.36 -14.54
C PHE A 94 4.73 -6.80 -15.33
N SER A 95 4.54 -8.10 -15.50
CA SER A 95 3.40 -8.65 -16.26
C SER A 95 2.06 -8.34 -15.61
N ALA A 96 2.03 -8.19 -14.27
CA ALA A 96 0.82 -7.85 -13.54
C ALA A 96 0.29 -6.43 -13.84
N ILE A 97 1.10 -5.53 -14.40
CA ILE A 97 0.65 -4.22 -14.87
C ILE A 97 -0.41 -4.37 -15.97
N SER A 98 -0.23 -5.35 -16.86
CA SER A 98 -1.21 -5.60 -17.94
C SER A 98 -2.60 -5.97 -17.39
N LYS A 99 -2.69 -6.63 -16.24
CA LYS A 99 -3.98 -6.93 -15.59
C LYS A 99 -4.68 -5.66 -15.12
N ILE A 100 -3.90 -4.66 -14.65
CA ILE A 100 -4.45 -3.35 -14.27
C ILE A 100 -4.97 -2.64 -15.51
N GLU A 101 -4.21 -2.67 -16.60
CA GLU A 101 -4.57 -2.03 -17.86
C GLU A 101 -5.84 -2.61 -18.50
N GLN A 102 -5.97 -3.93 -18.51
CA GLN A 102 -7.07 -4.65 -19.17
C GLN A 102 -8.37 -4.74 -18.36
N SER A 103 -8.34 -4.36 -17.08
CA SER A 103 -9.46 -4.53 -16.16
C SER A 103 -9.94 -3.19 -15.59
N ASN A 104 -11.15 -3.19 -15.01
CA ASN A 104 -11.74 -2.01 -14.37
C ASN A 104 -11.81 -2.21 -12.85
N TYR A 105 -10.64 -2.27 -12.20
CA TYR A 105 -10.58 -2.28 -10.75
C TYR A 105 -10.85 -0.90 -10.16
N SER A 106 -11.53 -0.87 -9.02
CA SER A 106 -11.76 0.36 -8.25
C SER A 106 -10.59 0.69 -7.32
N LEU A 107 -9.75 -0.29 -7.04
CA LEU A 107 -8.56 -0.16 -6.19
C LEU A 107 -7.54 -1.23 -6.58
N VAL A 108 -6.26 -0.86 -6.63
CA VAL A 108 -5.15 -1.80 -6.72
C VAL A 108 -4.29 -1.67 -5.47
N ILE A 109 -3.97 -2.81 -4.85
CA ILE A 109 -3.05 -2.91 -3.71
C ILE A 109 -1.85 -3.73 -4.12
N ILE A 110 -0.63 -3.27 -3.80
CA ILE A 110 0.63 -3.98 -4.07
C ILE A 110 1.38 -4.15 -2.74
N ASP A 111 1.37 -5.33 -2.18
CA ASP A 111 1.99 -5.65 -0.88
C ASP A 111 3.01 -6.79 -1.02
N ASN A 112 4.30 -6.52 -1.11
CA ASN A 112 5.10 -5.33 -1.04
C ASN A 112 5.65 -4.93 -2.43
N ILE A 113 5.74 -3.64 -2.73
CA ILE A 113 6.12 -3.17 -4.07
C ILE A 113 7.62 -3.33 -4.37
N THR A 114 8.50 -3.33 -3.36
CA THR A 114 9.96 -3.29 -3.53
C THR A 114 10.67 -4.61 -3.24
N ASP A 115 10.00 -5.58 -2.62
CA ASP A 115 10.65 -6.79 -2.09
C ASP A 115 11.30 -7.65 -3.17
N LEU A 116 10.59 -7.90 -4.27
CA LEU A 116 11.10 -8.76 -5.34
C LEU A 116 12.33 -8.14 -6.02
N PHE A 117 12.34 -6.83 -6.26
CA PHE A 117 13.51 -6.12 -6.78
C PHE A 117 14.69 -6.21 -5.83
N SER A 118 14.43 -6.11 -4.53
CA SER A 118 15.48 -6.19 -3.52
C SER A 118 16.01 -7.60 -3.32
N PHE A 119 15.20 -8.61 -3.57
CA PHE A 119 15.60 -10.01 -3.53
C PHE A 119 16.45 -10.37 -4.76
N GLU A 120 16.00 -10.02 -5.96
CA GLU A 120 16.71 -10.35 -7.21
C GLU A 120 18.03 -9.58 -7.34
N TYR A 121 18.09 -8.33 -6.86
CA TYR A 121 19.30 -7.49 -6.86
C TYR A 121 19.79 -7.26 -5.43
N SER A 122 20.24 -8.32 -4.76
CA SER A 122 20.62 -8.28 -3.34
C SER A 122 22.05 -7.79 -3.08
N LYS A 123 22.94 -7.81 -4.08
CA LYS A 123 24.33 -7.42 -3.97
C LYS A 123 24.51 -5.92 -4.15
N GLU A 124 25.49 -5.33 -3.44
CA GLU A 124 25.81 -3.89 -3.53
C GLU A 124 26.16 -3.44 -4.96
N GLU A 125 26.95 -4.23 -5.67
CA GLU A 125 27.33 -3.97 -7.05
C GLU A 125 26.14 -3.91 -8.05
N GLN A 126 24.98 -4.42 -7.65
CA GLN A 126 23.76 -4.46 -8.43
C GLN A 126 22.80 -3.28 -8.16
N ILE A 127 23.16 -2.37 -7.27
CA ILE A 127 22.27 -1.27 -6.84
C ILE A 127 21.82 -0.41 -8.04
N LEU A 128 22.72 -0.11 -8.97
CA LEU A 128 22.37 0.68 -10.15
C LEU A 128 21.36 -0.03 -11.04
N GLU A 129 21.54 -1.33 -11.29
CA GLU A 129 20.61 -2.10 -12.10
C GLU A 129 19.25 -2.27 -11.40
N LYS A 130 19.25 -2.51 -10.09
CA LYS A 130 18.04 -2.53 -9.27
C LYS A 130 17.24 -1.22 -9.42
N ASN A 131 17.88 -0.09 -9.24
CA ASN A 131 17.22 1.21 -9.35
C ASN A 131 16.69 1.44 -10.77
N LYS A 132 17.44 1.05 -11.80
CA LYS A 132 17.02 1.15 -13.20
C LYS A 132 15.78 0.30 -13.50
N GLN A 133 15.78 -0.95 -13.08
CA GLN A 133 14.66 -1.87 -13.28
C GLN A 133 13.42 -1.41 -12.49
N PHE A 134 13.60 -1.00 -11.26
CA PHE A 134 12.51 -0.48 -10.46
C PHE A 134 11.95 0.83 -11.01
N THR A 135 12.80 1.73 -11.52
CA THR A 135 12.37 2.96 -12.21
C THR A 135 11.53 2.63 -13.46
N LYS A 136 11.95 1.62 -14.23
CA LYS A 136 11.19 1.16 -15.41
C LYS A 136 9.81 0.63 -15.00
N TYR A 137 9.74 -0.18 -13.95
CA TYR A 137 8.48 -0.70 -13.41
C TYR A 137 7.56 0.44 -12.94
N MET A 138 8.08 1.35 -12.12
CA MET A 138 7.29 2.47 -11.58
C MET A 138 6.80 3.41 -12.67
N LYS A 139 7.59 3.65 -13.71
CA LYS A 139 7.17 4.46 -14.86
C LYS A 139 5.99 3.82 -15.60
N GLN A 140 6.03 2.52 -15.86
CA GLN A 140 4.92 1.80 -16.51
C GLN A 140 3.67 1.79 -15.62
N LEU A 141 3.84 1.50 -14.33
CA LEU A 141 2.74 1.51 -13.37
C LEU A 141 2.08 2.90 -13.30
N ALA A 142 2.87 3.96 -13.15
CA ALA A 142 2.38 5.33 -13.06
C ALA A 142 1.63 5.77 -14.33
N SER A 143 2.07 5.37 -15.53
CA SER A 143 1.35 5.63 -16.78
C SER A 143 -0.05 5.02 -16.76
N VAL A 144 -0.15 3.74 -16.44
CA VAL A 144 -1.44 3.03 -16.39
C VAL A 144 -2.36 3.62 -15.30
N VAL A 145 -1.80 3.95 -14.14
CA VAL A 145 -2.52 4.56 -13.02
C VAL A 145 -3.13 5.90 -13.42
N PHE A 146 -2.34 6.73 -14.08
CA PHE A 146 -2.77 8.05 -14.55
C PHE A 146 -3.85 7.95 -15.66
N GLU A 147 -3.63 7.11 -16.67
CA GLU A 147 -4.54 6.92 -17.79
C GLU A 147 -5.89 6.35 -17.37
N LYS A 148 -5.86 5.36 -16.50
CA LYS A 148 -7.06 4.68 -15.97
C LYS A 148 -7.75 5.45 -14.84
N LYS A 149 -7.08 6.46 -14.26
CA LYS A 149 -7.53 7.18 -13.06
C LYS A 149 -7.87 6.25 -11.90
N ILE A 150 -7.14 5.15 -11.77
CA ILE A 150 -7.34 4.16 -10.71
C ILE A 150 -6.47 4.51 -9.48
N PRO A 151 -6.99 4.38 -8.24
CA PRO A 151 -6.16 4.51 -7.06
C PRO A 151 -5.27 3.28 -6.89
N VAL A 152 -3.97 3.50 -6.64
CA VAL A 152 -3.02 2.45 -6.26
C VAL A 152 -2.48 2.72 -4.88
N VAL A 153 -2.53 1.72 -4.01
CA VAL A 153 -1.91 1.74 -2.69
C VAL A 153 -0.76 0.73 -2.69
N ALA A 154 0.46 1.23 -2.55
CA ALA A 154 1.66 0.42 -2.45
C ALA A 154 2.09 0.29 -0.99
N VAL A 155 2.44 -0.91 -0.56
CA VAL A 155 3.09 -1.16 0.73
C VAL A 155 4.58 -1.27 0.51
N ASN A 156 5.35 -0.57 1.32
CA ASN A 156 6.81 -0.59 1.28
C ASN A 156 7.39 -0.81 2.69
N MET A 157 8.65 -1.14 2.76
CA MET A 157 9.36 -1.34 4.02
C MET A 157 10.45 -0.29 4.23
N ILE A 158 10.91 -0.17 5.46
CA ILE A 158 12.15 0.54 5.79
C ILE A 158 13.30 -0.46 5.88
N ARG A 159 14.49 0.00 5.55
CA ARG A 159 15.76 -0.69 5.74
C ARG A 159 16.69 0.14 6.62
N LYS A 160 17.56 -0.51 7.36
CA LYS A 160 18.65 0.16 8.06
C LYS A 160 19.88 0.19 7.15
N ILE A 161 20.36 1.39 6.86
CA ILE A 161 21.61 1.65 6.15
C ILE A 161 22.45 2.53 7.08
N ASN A 162 23.59 2.06 7.54
CA ASN A 162 24.45 2.76 8.51
C ASN A 162 23.66 3.23 9.76
N ASP A 163 22.85 2.35 10.33
CA ASP A 163 21.96 2.60 11.48
C ASP A 163 20.87 3.66 11.27
N ILE A 164 20.73 4.19 10.05
CA ILE A 164 19.66 5.11 9.68
C ILE A 164 18.52 4.33 9.03
N GLU A 165 17.32 4.50 9.55
CA GLU A 165 16.12 3.93 8.94
C GLU A 165 15.72 4.74 7.71
N GLN A 166 15.74 4.10 6.56
CA GLN A 166 15.31 4.67 5.29
C GLN A 166 14.26 3.78 4.62
N GLU A 167 13.35 4.40 3.92
CA GLU A 167 12.44 3.69 3.05
C GLU A 167 13.22 2.94 1.95
N ASN A 168 12.79 1.72 1.66
CA ASN A 168 13.42 0.93 0.62
C ASN A 168 13.17 1.54 -0.76
N LEU A 169 14.23 1.77 -1.55
CA LEU A 169 14.19 2.40 -2.87
C LEU A 169 13.54 3.81 -2.88
N ASP A 170 13.67 4.56 -1.77
CA ASP A 170 13.07 5.89 -1.58
C ASP A 170 13.35 6.85 -2.75
N SER A 171 14.59 6.87 -3.25
CA SER A 171 14.98 7.74 -4.38
C SER A 171 14.13 7.52 -5.63
N VAL A 172 13.65 6.30 -5.87
CA VAL A 172 12.76 5.99 -6.99
C VAL A 172 11.30 6.17 -6.58
N MET A 173 10.90 5.65 -5.41
CA MET A 173 9.53 5.79 -4.91
C MET A 173 9.08 7.25 -4.91
N SER A 174 9.92 8.16 -4.42
CA SER A 174 9.60 9.60 -4.34
C SER A 174 9.42 10.30 -5.69
N LEU A 175 9.87 9.70 -6.81
CA LEU A 175 9.62 10.24 -8.15
C LEU A 175 8.21 9.92 -8.69
N PHE A 176 7.58 8.86 -8.19
CA PHE A 176 6.33 8.34 -8.74
C PHE A 176 5.16 8.33 -7.75
N THR A 177 5.42 8.59 -6.47
CA THR A 177 4.39 8.65 -5.44
C THR A 177 4.07 10.11 -5.08
N HIS A 178 2.78 10.44 -5.03
CA HIS A 178 2.32 11.79 -4.70
C HIS A 178 2.03 11.95 -3.21
N ILE A 179 1.72 10.85 -2.55
CA ILE A 179 1.40 10.77 -1.12
C ILE A 179 2.17 9.61 -0.53
N LYS A 180 2.83 9.89 0.59
CA LYS A 180 3.55 8.89 1.39
C LYS A 180 3.02 8.90 2.81
N ILE A 181 2.76 7.73 3.35
CA ILE A 181 2.26 7.52 4.72
C ILE A 181 3.30 6.66 5.46
N LYS A 182 4.03 7.28 6.37
CA LYS A 182 4.98 6.56 7.23
C LYS A 182 4.25 6.05 8.47
N LEU A 183 4.30 4.75 8.72
CA LEU A 183 3.80 4.13 9.94
C LEU A 183 4.98 3.76 10.85
N SER A 184 4.91 4.16 12.11
CA SER A 184 5.95 3.94 13.11
C SER A 184 5.37 3.44 14.43
N LYS A 185 6.22 2.79 15.23
CA LYS A 185 5.91 2.34 16.58
C LYS A 185 6.98 2.85 17.54
N LYS A 186 6.56 3.53 18.59
CA LYS A 186 7.43 3.93 19.72
C LYS A 186 6.85 3.33 21.00
N SER A 187 7.58 2.38 21.59
CA SER A 187 7.09 1.60 22.75
C SER A 187 5.76 0.92 22.44
N THR A 188 4.66 1.33 23.04
CA THR A 188 3.31 0.82 22.86
C THR A 188 2.46 1.67 21.89
N ASN A 189 2.95 2.85 21.51
CA ASN A 189 2.19 3.81 20.72
C ASN A 189 2.49 3.68 19.23
N TYR A 190 1.46 3.70 18.43
CA TYR A 190 1.56 3.72 16.97
C TYR A 190 1.24 5.13 16.46
N MET A 191 2.07 5.60 15.54
CA MET A 191 1.95 6.93 14.96
C MET A 191 2.16 6.84 13.44
N GLY A 192 1.35 7.58 12.70
CA GLY A 192 1.54 7.78 11.27
C GLY A 192 1.87 9.25 10.94
N GLU A 193 2.59 9.44 9.85
CA GLU A 193 2.95 10.76 9.29
C GLU A 193 2.65 10.76 7.80
N VAL A 194 2.04 11.84 7.29
CA VAL A 194 1.69 12.00 5.86
C VAL A 194 2.62 13.00 5.21
N PHE A 195 3.11 12.70 4.00
CA PHE A 195 3.99 13.54 3.20
C PHE A 195 3.50 13.60 1.73
N PRO A 196 3.66 14.77 1.03
CA PRO A 196 4.03 16.08 1.58
C PRO A 196 2.87 16.69 2.38
N HIS A 197 3.16 17.45 3.42
CA HIS A 197 2.15 18.18 4.18
C HIS A 197 2.74 19.49 4.75
N SER A 198 1.96 20.57 4.68
CA SER A 198 2.31 21.86 5.28
C SER A 198 1.53 22.03 6.59
N GLY A 199 2.16 21.75 7.71
CA GLY A 199 1.53 21.83 9.04
C GLY A 199 1.58 20.53 9.81
N GLU A 200 0.59 20.31 10.68
CA GLU A 200 0.48 19.05 11.42
C GLU A 200 0.14 17.91 10.46
N ASN A 201 1.03 16.92 10.40
CA ASN A 201 0.94 15.79 9.47
C ASN A 201 0.84 14.44 10.18
N ARG A 202 0.53 14.43 11.48
CA ARG A 202 0.55 13.23 12.33
C ARG A 202 -0.83 12.77 12.71
N PHE A 203 -0.96 11.45 12.83
CA PHE A 203 -2.12 10.77 13.40
C PHE A 203 -1.66 9.61 14.28
N TYR A 204 -2.48 9.29 15.28
CA TYR A 204 -2.21 8.19 16.21
C TYR A 204 -3.25 7.11 16.04
N TYR A 205 -2.84 5.85 16.21
CA TYR A 205 -3.72 4.71 15.99
C TYR A 205 -3.37 3.53 16.90
N LYS A 206 -4.30 2.60 17.00
CA LYS A 206 -4.12 1.29 17.61
C LYS A 206 -4.36 0.22 16.54
N ILE A 207 -3.68 -0.92 16.70
CA ILE A 207 -3.91 -2.09 15.83
C ILE A 207 -4.82 -3.03 16.60
N GLU A 208 -6.00 -3.28 16.03
CA GLU A 208 -7.00 -4.19 16.58
C GLU A 208 -7.25 -5.34 15.60
N LYS A 209 -7.97 -6.38 16.05
CA LYS A 209 -8.29 -7.55 15.21
C LYS A 209 -9.05 -7.16 13.93
N ASN A 210 -9.93 -6.19 14.04
CA ASN A 210 -10.84 -5.71 12.99
C ASN A 210 -10.34 -4.45 12.25
N GLY A 211 -9.08 -4.07 12.39
CA GLY A 211 -8.50 -2.93 11.67
C GLY A 211 -7.63 -2.04 12.54
N LEU A 212 -7.38 -0.84 12.04
CA LEU A 212 -6.78 0.25 12.79
C LEU A 212 -7.89 1.15 13.32
N THR A 213 -7.75 1.60 14.56
CA THR A 213 -8.66 2.55 15.18
C THR A 213 -7.89 3.79 15.61
N SER A 214 -8.53 4.96 15.54
CA SER A 214 -7.93 6.21 16.02
C SER A 214 -7.60 6.11 17.52
N SER A 215 -6.45 6.65 17.92
CA SER A 215 -6.13 6.86 19.33
C SER A 215 -5.86 8.34 19.56
N THR A 216 -6.33 8.82 20.64
CA THR A 216 -6.02 10.15 21.18
C THR A 216 -4.60 10.20 21.71
#